data_2948908484ef352e4c92e4396daff4cb
#
_entry.id   2948908484ef352e4c92e4396daff4cb
#
_cell.length_a   1.000
_cell.length_b   1.000
_cell.length_c   1.000
_cell.angle_alpha   90.00
_cell.angle_beta   90.00
_cell.angle_gamma   90.00
#
_symmetry.space_group_name_H-M   'P 1'
#
loop_
_entity.id
_entity.type
_entity.pdbx_description
1 polymer ?
#
loop_
_entity_poly.entity_id
_entity_poly.type
_entity_poly.pdbx_seq_one_letter_code
_entity_poly.pdbx_strand_id
1 'polypeptide(L)'
;MNDVTRRALRSSLFGVVALAALLFIPAGTLDYWRGWLFMAVFVCTSGAITVCLAIRDPKLLERRMNVGPRAEKEPPQKIIVRLALLGFVAMLVFSVLDHRLGWSSVPTSVSVLGDAMIALAFLFIFFVLKENSYGASTIQIAEGQTVISTGPYALVRHPMYAGALIMLVGTPLALGSWWGLFAVLLILPVLIWRLLDEERFLRQNLAGYAEYQTKVKYRLVPFIW
;
A
#
# COMPACT_ATOMS: atom_id res chain seq x y z
N MET A 1 12.74 17.35 -18.09
CA MET A 1 12.28 16.53 -16.95
C MET A 1 12.21 17.46 -15.74
N ASN A 2 11.04 17.64 -15.15
CA ASN A 2 10.90 18.52 -14.00
C ASN A 2 11.53 17.90 -12.73
N ASP A 3 11.70 18.70 -11.67
CA ASP A 3 12.38 18.25 -10.45
C ASP A 3 11.62 17.13 -9.71
N VAL A 4 10.29 17.16 -9.74
CA VAL A 4 9.40 16.12 -9.17
C VAL A 4 9.66 14.78 -9.86
N THR A 5 9.69 14.74 -11.19
CA THR A 5 9.94 13.52 -11.96
C THR A 5 11.34 12.94 -11.68
N ARG A 6 12.35 13.79 -11.53
CA ARG A 6 13.71 13.36 -11.21
C ARG A 6 13.80 12.75 -9.80
N ARG A 7 13.14 13.38 -8.83
CA ARG A 7 13.02 12.84 -7.45
C ARG A 7 12.27 11.51 -7.45
N ALA A 8 11.16 11.41 -8.17
CA ALA A 8 10.38 10.18 -8.30
C ALA A 8 11.22 9.04 -8.87
N LEU A 9 11.98 9.29 -9.95
CA LEU A 9 12.84 8.28 -10.56
C LEU A 9 13.94 7.78 -9.59
N ARG A 10 14.59 8.70 -8.86
CA ARG A 10 15.59 8.32 -7.85
C ARG A 10 14.99 7.48 -6.72
N SER A 11 13.82 7.89 -6.20
CA SER A 11 13.12 7.14 -5.16
C SER A 11 12.66 5.78 -5.65
N SER A 12 12.17 5.67 -6.89
CA SER A 12 11.78 4.39 -7.49
C SER A 12 12.99 3.46 -7.66
N LEU A 13 14.12 3.98 -8.16
CA LEU A 13 15.34 3.18 -8.30
C LEU A 13 15.84 2.66 -6.94
N PHE A 14 15.87 3.53 -5.92
CA PHE A 14 16.20 3.11 -4.56
C PHE A 14 15.22 2.05 -4.03
N GLY A 15 13.92 2.23 -4.27
CA GLY A 15 12.88 1.27 -3.89
C GLY A 15 13.07 -0.10 -4.55
N VAL A 16 13.41 -0.13 -5.85
CA VAL A 16 13.71 -1.38 -6.58
C VAL A 16 14.91 -2.10 -5.99
N VAL A 17 16.01 -1.37 -5.72
CA VAL A 17 17.22 -1.95 -5.11
C VAL A 17 16.93 -2.47 -3.70
N ALA A 18 16.19 -1.70 -2.88
CA ALA A 18 15.81 -2.11 -1.54
C ALA A 18 14.89 -3.35 -1.56
N LEU A 19 13.91 -3.39 -2.47
CA LEU A 19 13.04 -4.55 -2.64
C LEU A 19 13.83 -5.78 -3.08
N ALA A 20 14.73 -5.66 -4.05
CA ALA A 20 15.60 -6.75 -4.48
C ALA A 20 16.45 -7.28 -3.31
N ALA A 21 17.03 -6.39 -2.51
CA ALA A 21 17.80 -6.77 -1.32
C ALA A 21 16.93 -7.52 -0.29
N LEU A 22 15.71 -7.04 -0.02
CA LEU A 22 14.76 -7.68 0.91
C LEU A 22 14.28 -9.06 0.43
N LEU A 23 14.29 -9.31 -0.88
CA LEU A 23 13.88 -10.61 -1.43
C LEU A 23 15.08 -11.55 -1.54
N PHE A 24 16.17 -11.12 -2.17
CA PHE A 24 17.23 -12.05 -2.58
C PHE A 24 18.31 -12.27 -1.51
N ILE A 25 18.54 -11.32 -0.60
CA ILE A 25 19.48 -11.55 0.52
C ILE A 25 18.95 -12.62 1.48
N PRO A 26 17.68 -12.57 1.98
CA PRO A 26 17.16 -13.65 2.81
C PRO A 26 16.98 -14.97 2.05
N ALA A 27 16.66 -14.91 0.74
CA ALA A 27 16.58 -16.12 -0.10
C ALA A 27 17.93 -16.83 -0.19
N GLY A 28 19.05 -16.11 -0.15
CA GLY A 28 20.39 -16.65 -0.30
C GLY A 28 20.68 -17.16 -1.71
N THR A 29 19.82 -16.88 -2.67
CA THR A 29 19.95 -17.31 -4.07
C THR A 29 19.22 -16.35 -5.00
N LEU A 30 19.68 -16.25 -6.23
CA LEU A 30 18.96 -15.60 -7.32
C LEU A 30 18.05 -16.57 -8.10
N ASP A 31 18.17 -17.87 -7.86
CA ASP A 31 17.26 -18.89 -8.37
C ASP A 31 15.99 -18.96 -7.52
N TYR A 32 15.20 -17.89 -7.61
CA TYR A 32 13.94 -17.68 -6.87
C TYR A 32 12.93 -17.02 -7.80
N TRP A 33 12.35 -17.82 -8.72
CA TRP A 33 11.45 -17.31 -9.74
C TRP A 33 10.24 -16.54 -9.18
N ARG A 34 9.71 -16.95 -8.01
CA ARG A 34 8.60 -16.23 -7.34
C ARG A 34 9.00 -14.82 -6.93
N GLY A 35 10.22 -14.66 -6.39
CA GLY A 35 10.75 -13.34 -6.06
C GLY A 35 10.91 -12.44 -7.29
N TRP A 36 11.37 -13.00 -8.42
CA TRP A 36 11.48 -12.27 -9.68
C TRP A 36 10.12 -11.85 -10.24
N LEU A 37 9.13 -12.78 -10.24
CA LEU A 37 7.79 -12.48 -10.74
C LEU A 37 7.10 -11.42 -9.87
N PHE A 38 7.13 -11.60 -8.54
CA PHE A 38 6.62 -10.60 -7.59
C PHE A 38 7.25 -9.23 -7.81
N MET A 39 8.58 -9.16 -7.92
CA MET A 39 9.30 -7.92 -8.15
C MET A 39 8.90 -7.29 -9.48
N ALA A 40 8.80 -8.07 -10.55
CA ALA A 40 8.38 -7.58 -11.87
C ALA A 40 6.96 -7.01 -11.81
N VAL A 41 5.99 -7.74 -11.26
CA VAL A 41 4.59 -7.28 -11.11
C VAL A 41 4.53 -6.01 -10.27
N PHE A 42 5.19 -5.99 -9.12
CA PHE A 42 5.18 -4.84 -8.21
C PHE A 42 5.80 -3.59 -8.85
N VAL A 43 6.97 -3.74 -9.48
CA VAL A 43 7.70 -2.62 -10.11
C VAL A 43 6.96 -2.10 -11.35
N CYS A 44 6.45 -3.00 -12.20
CA CYS A 44 5.71 -2.58 -13.40
C CYS A 44 4.41 -1.85 -13.04
N THR A 45 3.63 -2.38 -12.08
CA THR A 45 2.34 -1.78 -11.72
C THR A 45 2.51 -0.46 -10.95
N SER A 46 3.39 -0.41 -9.95
CA SER A 46 3.68 0.83 -9.22
C SER A 46 4.36 1.87 -10.09
N GLY A 47 5.25 1.44 -10.98
CA GLY A 47 5.91 2.29 -11.96
C GLY A 47 4.92 2.91 -12.94
N ALA A 48 3.97 2.13 -13.46
CA ALA A 48 2.90 2.62 -14.35
C ALA A 48 2.07 3.72 -13.67
N ILE A 49 1.70 3.53 -12.39
CA ILE A 49 1.00 4.56 -11.61
C ILE A 49 1.88 5.81 -11.46
N THR A 50 3.15 5.64 -11.10
CA THR A 50 4.10 6.74 -10.93
C THR A 50 4.24 7.56 -12.21
N VAL A 51 4.40 6.91 -13.37
CA VAL A 51 4.49 7.57 -14.67
C VAL A 51 3.18 8.29 -15.01
N CYS A 52 2.04 7.64 -14.80
CA CYS A 52 0.75 8.25 -15.05
C CYS A 52 0.53 9.51 -14.20
N LEU A 53 0.85 9.46 -12.91
CA LEU A 53 0.76 10.62 -12.01
C LEU A 53 1.77 11.72 -12.38
N ALA A 54 2.98 11.36 -12.78
CA ALA A 54 3.99 12.34 -13.23
C ALA A 54 3.52 13.17 -14.42
N ILE A 55 2.70 12.56 -15.30
CA ILE A 55 2.16 13.23 -16.50
C ILE A 55 0.85 13.96 -16.18
N ARG A 56 -0.07 13.33 -15.41
CA ARG A 56 -1.45 13.83 -15.26
C ARG A 56 -1.68 14.65 -14.01
N ASP A 57 -1.03 14.30 -12.89
CA ASP A 57 -1.17 14.97 -11.59
C ASP A 57 0.15 15.00 -10.81
N PRO A 58 1.13 15.84 -11.22
CA PRO A 58 2.41 15.95 -10.53
C PRO A 58 2.28 16.38 -9.06
N LYS A 59 1.23 17.11 -8.69
CA LYS A 59 0.98 17.51 -7.30
C LYS A 59 0.59 16.33 -6.42
N LEU A 60 -0.26 15.43 -6.94
CA LEU A 60 -0.59 14.19 -6.25
C LEU A 60 0.65 13.29 -6.13
N LEU A 61 1.46 13.17 -7.19
CA LEU A 61 2.72 12.42 -7.12
C LEU A 61 3.61 12.95 -6.00
N GLU A 62 3.79 14.26 -5.89
CA GLU A 62 4.62 14.87 -4.83
C GLU A 62 4.08 14.56 -3.42
N ARG A 63 2.75 14.63 -3.21
CA ARG A 63 2.11 14.22 -1.95
C ARG A 63 2.32 12.73 -1.65
N ARG A 64 2.31 11.89 -2.68
CA ARG A 64 2.53 10.45 -2.57
C ARG A 64 3.99 10.07 -2.29
N MET A 65 4.94 10.90 -2.74
CA MET A 65 6.37 10.69 -2.49
C MET A 65 6.78 11.07 -1.06
N ASN A 66 5.99 11.87 -0.37
CA ASN A 66 6.26 12.24 1.02
C ASN A 66 5.80 11.11 1.95
N VAL A 67 6.66 10.13 2.18
CA VAL A 67 6.37 8.89 2.90
C VAL A 67 7.27 8.71 4.12
N GLY A 68 6.80 7.87 5.03
CA GLY A 68 7.57 7.42 6.18
C GLY A 68 7.31 8.24 7.45
N PRO A 69 7.86 7.78 8.59
CA PRO A 69 7.54 8.35 9.90
C PRO A 69 7.95 9.82 10.08
N ARG A 70 8.96 10.27 9.31
CA ARG A 70 9.43 11.67 9.38
C ARG A 70 8.50 12.63 8.63
N ALA A 71 7.73 12.11 7.69
CA ALA A 71 6.77 12.89 6.90
C ALA A 71 5.46 13.15 7.65
N GLU A 72 5.13 12.32 8.64
CA GLU A 72 3.94 12.48 9.47
C GLU A 72 4.09 13.63 10.47
N LYS A 73 3.01 14.40 10.64
CA LYS A 73 2.96 15.51 11.60
C LYS A 73 2.55 15.03 12.99
N GLU A 74 1.52 14.20 13.06
CA GLU A 74 0.91 13.71 14.28
C GLU A 74 1.77 12.64 14.97
N PRO A 75 2.06 12.75 16.28
CA PRO A 75 2.89 11.78 17.00
C PRO A 75 2.39 10.33 16.92
N PRO A 76 1.07 10.02 17.05
CA PRO A 76 0.58 8.66 16.89
C PRO A 76 0.89 8.09 15.52
N GLN A 77 0.75 8.90 14.46
CA GLN A 77 1.01 8.46 13.09
C GLN A 77 2.46 8.09 12.83
N LYS A 78 3.41 8.78 13.50
CA LYS A 78 4.83 8.41 13.42
C LYS A 78 5.09 7.01 13.96
N ILE A 79 4.39 6.62 15.03
CA ILE A 79 4.50 5.28 15.61
C ILE A 79 3.84 4.26 14.70
N ILE A 80 2.62 4.53 14.28
CA ILE A 80 1.83 3.64 13.40
C ILE A 80 2.60 3.34 12.11
N VAL A 81 3.14 4.37 11.44
CA VAL A 81 3.89 4.19 10.19
C VAL A 81 5.18 3.41 10.41
N ARG A 82 5.87 3.59 11.56
CA ARG A 82 7.03 2.75 11.90
C ARG A 82 6.65 1.28 12.06
N LEU A 83 5.57 1.01 12.81
CA LEU A 83 5.08 -0.35 13.02
C LEU A 83 4.61 -0.99 11.72
N ALA A 84 3.89 -0.24 10.87
CA ALA A 84 3.46 -0.71 9.55
C ALA A 84 4.65 -1.04 8.64
N LEU A 85 5.67 -0.17 8.60
CA LEU A 85 6.88 -0.40 7.81
C LEU A 85 7.66 -1.62 8.33
N LEU A 86 7.89 -1.70 9.63
CA LEU A 86 8.58 -2.85 10.24
C LEU A 86 7.80 -4.15 10.01
N GLY A 87 6.48 -4.12 10.18
CA GLY A 87 5.62 -5.28 9.91
C GLY A 87 5.68 -5.72 8.45
N PHE A 88 5.63 -4.77 7.51
CA PHE A 88 5.73 -5.07 6.09
C PHE A 88 7.09 -5.67 5.71
N VAL A 89 8.19 -5.07 6.19
CA VAL A 89 9.54 -5.61 5.97
C VAL A 89 9.69 -7.00 6.59
N ALA A 90 9.22 -7.17 7.83
CA ALA A 90 9.26 -8.46 8.51
C ALA A 90 8.44 -9.52 7.76
N MET A 91 7.24 -9.17 7.25
CA MET A 91 6.41 -10.06 6.44
C MET A 91 7.13 -10.50 5.16
N LEU A 92 7.77 -9.57 4.44
CA LEU A 92 8.55 -9.90 3.23
C LEU A 92 9.68 -10.86 3.54
N VAL A 93 10.53 -10.51 4.51
CA VAL A 93 11.68 -11.34 4.91
C VAL A 93 11.22 -12.70 5.41
N PHE A 94 10.20 -12.75 6.24
CA PHE A 94 9.65 -13.99 6.78
C PHE A 94 9.07 -14.90 5.68
N SER A 95 8.34 -14.32 4.71
CA SER A 95 7.80 -15.07 3.58
C SER A 95 8.90 -15.67 2.71
N VAL A 96 9.99 -14.94 2.47
CA VAL A 96 11.14 -15.43 1.73
C VAL A 96 11.88 -16.52 2.50
N LEU A 97 12.05 -16.37 3.82
CA LEU A 97 12.67 -17.38 4.67
C LEU A 97 11.82 -18.65 4.75
N ASP A 98 10.50 -18.54 4.85
CA ASP A 98 9.59 -19.69 4.80
C ASP A 98 9.80 -20.49 3.50
N HIS A 99 9.84 -19.79 2.36
CA HIS A 99 10.11 -20.44 1.08
C HIS A 99 11.51 -21.09 1.04
N ARG A 100 12.57 -20.38 1.49
CA ARG A 100 13.95 -20.87 1.51
C ARG A 100 14.12 -22.11 2.39
N LEU A 101 13.49 -22.11 3.57
CA LEU A 101 13.63 -23.16 4.56
C LEU A 101 12.62 -24.30 4.36
N GLY A 102 11.70 -24.17 3.38
CA GLY A 102 10.72 -25.19 3.04
C GLY A 102 9.69 -25.46 4.15
N TRP A 103 9.38 -24.45 4.98
CA TRP A 103 8.41 -24.62 6.07
C TRP A 103 6.99 -24.81 5.54
N SER A 104 6.66 -24.18 4.41
CA SER A 104 5.40 -24.40 3.71
C SER A 104 5.62 -24.67 2.23
N SER A 105 4.70 -25.41 1.62
CA SER A 105 4.68 -25.65 0.18
C SER A 105 3.45 -25.00 -0.44
N VAL A 106 3.67 -23.92 -1.17
CA VAL A 106 2.62 -23.19 -1.88
C VAL A 106 2.59 -23.63 -3.34
N PRO A 107 1.44 -24.10 -3.87
CA PRO A 107 1.32 -24.44 -5.28
C PRO A 107 1.63 -23.24 -6.19
N THR A 108 2.21 -23.49 -7.36
CA THR A 108 2.53 -22.44 -8.35
C THR A 108 1.30 -21.60 -8.72
N SER A 109 0.15 -22.23 -8.89
CA SER A 109 -1.11 -21.54 -9.20
C SER A 109 -1.53 -20.54 -8.13
N VAL A 110 -1.27 -20.85 -6.85
CA VAL A 110 -1.55 -19.94 -5.73
C VAL A 110 -0.57 -18.75 -5.71
N SER A 111 0.71 -19.02 -6.03
CA SER A 111 1.68 -17.93 -6.14
C SER A 111 1.33 -16.95 -7.28
N VAL A 112 0.97 -17.49 -8.44
CA VAL A 112 0.51 -16.67 -9.58
C VAL A 112 -0.78 -15.91 -9.24
N LEU A 113 -1.71 -16.52 -8.49
CA LEU A 113 -2.89 -15.83 -7.98
C LEU A 113 -2.50 -14.67 -7.04
N GLY A 114 -1.50 -14.87 -6.17
CA GLY A 114 -0.96 -13.80 -5.32
C GLY A 114 -0.44 -12.62 -6.14
N ASP A 115 0.32 -12.88 -7.21
CA ASP A 115 0.79 -11.84 -8.13
C ASP A 115 -0.37 -11.14 -8.85
N ALA A 116 -1.39 -11.88 -9.28
CA ALA A 116 -2.59 -11.31 -9.87
C ALA A 116 -3.35 -10.41 -8.88
N MET A 117 -3.45 -10.82 -7.60
CA MET A 117 -4.03 -9.99 -6.53
C MET A 117 -3.27 -8.68 -6.37
N ILE A 118 -1.93 -8.69 -6.43
CA ILE A 118 -1.10 -7.48 -6.35
C ILE A 118 -1.38 -6.56 -7.54
N ALA A 119 -1.40 -7.11 -8.75
CA ALA A 119 -1.70 -6.33 -9.96
C ALA A 119 -3.10 -5.68 -9.88
N LEU A 120 -4.11 -6.44 -9.45
CA LEU A 120 -5.48 -5.95 -9.27
C LEU A 120 -5.57 -4.91 -8.15
N ALA A 121 -4.83 -5.08 -7.04
CA ALA A 121 -4.76 -4.10 -5.96
C ALA A 121 -4.19 -2.77 -6.45
N PHE A 122 -3.09 -2.79 -7.23
CA PHE A 122 -2.54 -1.56 -7.82
C PHE A 122 -3.48 -0.93 -8.84
N LEU A 123 -4.15 -1.73 -9.66
CA LEU A 123 -5.17 -1.23 -10.58
C LEU A 123 -6.32 -0.55 -9.82
N PHE A 124 -6.82 -1.17 -8.76
CA PHE A 124 -7.84 -0.58 -7.90
C PHE A 124 -7.34 0.72 -7.24
N ILE A 125 -6.13 0.72 -6.67
CA ILE A 125 -5.49 1.91 -6.10
C ILE A 125 -5.36 3.03 -7.14
N PHE A 126 -5.04 2.70 -8.38
CA PHE A 126 -5.01 3.68 -9.47
C PHE A 126 -6.36 4.39 -9.67
N PHE A 127 -7.47 3.64 -9.69
CA PHE A 127 -8.80 4.24 -9.78
C PHE A 127 -9.14 5.10 -8.56
N VAL A 128 -8.75 4.67 -7.37
CA VAL A 128 -8.91 5.46 -6.14
C VAL A 128 -8.15 6.78 -6.21
N LEU A 129 -6.89 6.75 -6.68
CA LEU A 129 -6.07 7.96 -6.86
C LEU A 129 -6.59 8.88 -7.96
N LYS A 130 -7.13 8.31 -9.04
CA LYS A 130 -7.77 9.09 -10.11
C LYS A 130 -8.99 9.86 -9.60
N GLU A 131 -9.75 9.27 -8.68
CA GLU A 131 -10.93 9.90 -8.09
C GLU A 131 -10.58 10.96 -7.05
N ASN A 132 -9.47 10.77 -6.31
CA ASN A 132 -9.09 11.64 -5.20
C ASN A 132 -7.66 12.18 -5.36
N SER A 133 -7.53 13.34 -5.97
CA SER A 133 -6.26 14.07 -6.12
C SER A 133 -5.67 14.58 -4.80
N TYR A 134 -6.41 14.53 -3.68
CA TYR A 134 -5.90 14.90 -2.36
C TYR A 134 -5.22 13.74 -1.62
N GLY A 135 -5.29 12.50 -2.16
CA GLY A 135 -4.82 11.27 -1.54
C GLY A 135 -3.32 11.24 -1.26
N ALA A 136 -2.89 11.83 -0.16
CA ALA A 136 -1.50 11.82 0.29
C ALA A 136 -1.10 10.46 0.91
N SER A 137 0.20 10.25 1.10
CA SER A 137 0.72 9.11 1.88
C SER A 137 0.74 9.39 3.38
N THR A 138 0.60 10.65 3.77
CA THR A 138 0.53 11.13 5.15
C THR A 138 -0.87 11.67 5.47
N ILE A 139 -1.26 11.63 6.74
CA ILE A 139 -2.53 12.19 7.19
C ILE A 139 -2.39 13.71 7.31
N GLN A 140 -3.04 14.42 6.41
CA GLN A 140 -3.05 15.89 6.36
C GLN A 140 -4.25 16.39 5.56
N ILE A 141 -4.62 17.64 5.75
CA ILE A 141 -5.58 18.34 4.88
C ILE A 141 -4.78 19.19 3.88
N ALA A 142 -5.08 19.02 2.61
CA ALA A 142 -4.55 19.86 1.55
C ALA A 142 -5.36 21.18 1.45
N GLU A 143 -4.72 22.21 0.95
CA GLU A 143 -5.42 23.47 0.68
C GLU A 143 -6.57 23.26 -0.30
N GLY A 144 -7.76 23.76 0.06
CA GLY A 144 -8.97 23.60 -0.74
C GLY A 144 -9.54 22.18 -0.79
N GLN A 145 -9.09 21.27 0.08
CA GLN A 145 -9.59 19.90 0.10
C GLN A 145 -11.06 19.83 0.45
N THR A 146 -11.80 19.10 -0.37
CA THR A 146 -13.21 18.76 -0.15
C THR A 146 -13.35 17.26 0.06
N VAL A 147 -14.48 16.84 0.66
CA VAL A 147 -14.79 15.41 0.82
C VAL A 147 -15.12 14.80 -0.54
N ILE A 148 -14.40 13.76 -0.91
CA ILE A 148 -14.70 12.94 -2.09
C ILE A 148 -15.65 11.84 -1.66
N SER A 149 -16.81 11.74 -2.33
CA SER A 149 -17.87 10.76 -2.03
C SER A 149 -18.35 9.99 -3.26
N THR A 150 -17.57 10.07 -4.34
CA THR A 150 -17.86 9.44 -5.65
C THR A 150 -16.92 8.27 -5.92
N GLY A 151 -17.18 7.50 -6.98
CA GLY A 151 -16.39 6.34 -7.34
C GLY A 151 -16.24 5.32 -6.19
N PRO A 152 -15.04 4.80 -5.91
CA PRO A 152 -14.81 3.88 -4.79
C PRO A 152 -15.19 4.43 -3.42
N TYR A 153 -15.13 5.75 -3.24
CA TYR A 153 -15.52 6.43 -2.00
C TYR A 153 -17.04 6.48 -1.75
N ALA A 154 -17.86 6.17 -2.75
CA ALA A 154 -19.30 5.99 -2.57
C ALA A 154 -19.65 4.66 -1.89
N LEU A 155 -18.74 3.66 -1.96
CA LEU A 155 -18.95 2.32 -1.43
C LEU A 155 -18.34 2.15 -0.04
N VAL A 156 -17.09 2.58 0.11
CA VAL A 156 -16.33 2.51 1.38
C VAL A 156 -15.57 3.80 1.63
N ARG A 157 -15.35 4.13 2.90
CA ARG A 157 -14.67 5.37 3.26
C ARG A 157 -13.16 5.35 3.01
N HIS A 158 -12.56 4.14 3.05
CA HIS A 158 -11.11 3.95 2.92
C HIS A 158 -10.72 2.97 1.81
N PRO A 159 -11.05 3.27 0.55
CA PRO A 159 -10.76 2.34 -0.55
C PRO A 159 -9.25 2.12 -0.76
N MET A 160 -8.38 3.10 -0.42
CA MET A 160 -6.93 2.90 -0.45
C MET A 160 -6.47 1.78 0.47
N TYR A 161 -7.04 1.70 1.70
CA TYR A 161 -6.71 0.64 2.65
C TYR A 161 -7.27 -0.71 2.21
N ALA A 162 -8.42 -0.73 1.52
CA ALA A 162 -8.95 -1.95 0.92
C ALA A 162 -7.99 -2.51 -0.14
N GLY A 163 -7.46 -1.66 -1.02
CA GLY A 163 -6.41 -2.04 -1.97
C GLY A 163 -5.13 -2.52 -1.28
N ALA A 164 -4.69 -1.82 -0.23
CA ALA A 164 -3.52 -2.23 0.54
C ALA A 164 -3.71 -3.59 1.23
N LEU A 165 -4.90 -3.90 1.73
CA LEU A 165 -5.22 -5.20 2.33
C LEU A 165 -5.15 -6.34 1.32
N ILE A 166 -5.68 -6.14 0.10
CA ILE A 166 -5.56 -7.12 -0.99
C ILE A 166 -4.08 -7.37 -1.31
N MET A 167 -3.27 -6.32 -1.39
CA MET A 167 -1.84 -6.42 -1.64
C MET A 167 -1.11 -7.15 -0.49
N LEU A 168 -1.44 -6.84 0.77
CA LEU A 168 -0.87 -7.51 1.93
C LEU A 168 -1.12 -9.01 1.92
N VAL A 169 -2.33 -9.46 1.56
CA VAL A 169 -2.67 -10.90 1.46
C VAL A 169 -1.99 -11.53 0.24
N GLY A 170 -1.98 -10.84 -0.90
CA GLY A 170 -1.35 -11.34 -2.13
C GLY A 170 0.16 -11.52 -2.01
N THR A 171 0.84 -10.67 -1.24
CA THR A 171 2.32 -10.67 -1.14
C THR A 171 2.90 -12.00 -0.62
N PRO A 172 2.51 -12.56 0.53
CA PRO A 172 3.05 -13.84 0.98
C PRO A 172 2.69 -15.00 0.05
N LEU A 173 1.51 -14.99 -0.55
CA LEU A 173 1.11 -16.00 -1.53
C LEU A 173 2.01 -15.96 -2.76
N ALA A 174 2.24 -14.77 -3.33
CA ALA A 174 3.15 -14.55 -4.46
C ALA A 174 4.56 -15.05 -4.15
N LEU A 175 5.05 -14.79 -2.94
CA LEU A 175 6.37 -15.22 -2.49
C LEU A 175 6.44 -16.70 -2.08
N GLY A 176 5.33 -17.45 -2.11
CA GLY A 176 5.28 -18.87 -1.83
C GLY A 176 5.29 -19.22 -0.34
N SER A 177 4.62 -18.42 0.48
CA SER A 177 4.56 -18.59 1.93
C SER A 177 3.11 -18.61 2.45
N TRP A 178 2.73 -19.72 3.11
CA TRP A 178 1.50 -19.76 3.91
C TRP A 178 1.68 -19.05 5.26
N TRP A 179 2.85 -19.21 5.87
CA TRP A 179 3.16 -18.61 7.16
C TRP A 179 3.19 -17.07 7.10
N GLY A 180 3.53 -16.51 5.95
CA GLY A 180 3.47 -15.05 5.74
C GLY A 180 2.08 -14.46 5.93
N LEU A 181 1.00 -15.26 5.77
CA LEU A 181 -0.37 -14.81 6.06
C LEU A 181 -0.58 -14.50 7.55
N PHE A 182 0.12 -15.20 8.46
CA PHE A 182 0.07 -14.87 9.90
C PHE A 182 0.71 -13.51 10.18
N ALA A 183 1.76 -13.13 9.44
CA ALA A 183 2.32 -11.79 9.55
C ALA A 183 1.30 -10.71 9.12
N VAL A 184 0.44 -10.99 8.13
CA VAL A 184 -0.65 -10.09 7.75
C VAL A 184 -1.61 -9.87 8.93
N LEU A 185 -1.95 -10.92 9.68
CA LEU A 185 -2.82 -10.81 10.87
C LEU A 185 -2.19 -9.90 11.94
N LEU A 186 -0.87 -9.88 12.06
CA LEU A 186 -0.16 -8.99 13.00
C LEU A 186 -0.11 -7.53 12.52
N ILE A 187 -0.13 -7.30 11.21
CA ILE A 187 -0.14 -5.96 10.61
C ILE A 187 -1.56 -5.36 10.65
N LEU A 188 -2.60 -6.19 10.58
CA LEU A 188 -3.99 -5.75 10.50
C LEU A 188 -4.42 -4.80 11.65
N PRO A 189 -4.10 -5.05 12.94
CA PRO A 189 -4.38 -4.10 14.01
C PRO A 189 -3.73 -2.72 13.81
N VAL A 190 -2.52 -2.67 13.25
CA VAL A 190 -1.81 -1.42 12.95
C VAL A 190 -2.53 -0.66 11.84
N LEU A 191 -2.98 -1.35 10.80
CA LEU A 191 -3.77 -0.78 9.71
C LEU A 191 -5.12 -0.23 10.23
N ILE A 192 -5.81 -0.98 11.08
CA ILE A 192 -7.06 -0.56 11.73
C ILE A 192 -6.82 0.69 12.59
N TRP A 193 -5.76 0.70 13.39
CA TRP A 193 -5.40 1.86 14.20
C TRP A 193 -5.16 3.09 13.34
N ARG A 194 -4.39 2.96 12.24
CA ARG A 194 -4.16 4.06 11.30
C ARG A 194 -5.47 4.61 10.75
N LEU A 195 -6.34 3.74 10.30
CA LEU A 195 -7.64 4.09 9.72
C LEU A 195 -8.53 4.84 10.73
N LEU A 196 -8.64 4.33 11.96
CA LEU A 196 -9.46 4.96 13.00
C LEU A 196 -8.91 6.33 13.44
N ASP A 197 -7.59 6.48 13.48
CA ASP A 197 -6.96 7.75 13.79
C ASP A 197 -7.12 8.76 12.66
N GLU A 198 -7.02 8.30 11.40
CA GLU A 198 -7.33 9.13 10.22
C GLU A 198 -8.79 9.59 10.21
N GLU A 199 -9.76 8.72 10.49
CA GLU A 199 -11.18 9.14 10.60
C GLU A 199 -11.39 10.20 11.69
N ARG A 200 -10.71 10.06 12.84
CA ARG A 200 -10.76 11.04 13.90
C ARG A 200 -10.22 12.39 13.44
N PHE A 201 -9.07 12.38 12.78
CA PHE A 201 -8.42 13.58 12.24
C PHE A 201 -9.30 14.26 11.18
N LEU A 202 -9.81 13.50 10.21
CA LEU A 202 -10.67 14.03 9.14
C LEU A 202 -11.98 14.60 9.68
N ARG A 203 -12.59 13.95 10.67
CA ARG A 203 -13.82 14.44 11.31
C ARG A 203 -13.62 15.79 11.99
N GLN A 204 -12.45 16.05 12.55
CA GLN A 204 -12.14 17.30 13.25
C GLN A 204 -11.70 18.42 12.30
N ASN A 205 -11.08 18.08 11.16
CA ASN A 205 -10.36 19.04 10.34
C ASN A 205 -10.93 19.20 8.92
N LEU A 206 -11.78 18.29 8.43
CA LEU A 206 -12.34 18.37 7.07
C LEU A 206 -13.85 18.63 7.12
N ALA A 207 -14.25 19.80 6.67
CA ALA A 207 -15.68 20.17 6.61
C ALA A 207 -16.49 19.16 5.77
N GLY A 208 -17.66 18.75 6.27
CA GLY A 208 -18.53 17.79 5.59
C GLY A 208 -18.17 16.31 5.81
N TYR A 209 -17.02 15.99 6.43
CA TYR A 209 -16.62 14.61 6.63
C TYR A 209 -17.55 13.84 7.60
N ALA A 210 -18.04 14.50 8.64
CA ALA A 210 -19.02 13.89 9.57
C ALA A 210 -20.33 13.53 8.85
N GLU A 211 -20.80 14.36 7.94
CA GLU A 211 -21.97 14.08 7.11
C GLU A 211 -21.71 12.93 6.13
N TYR A 212 -20.54 12.90 5.49
CA TYR A 212 -20.11 11.80 4.64
C TYR A 212 -20.12 10.45 5.38
N GLN A 213 -19.67 10.41 6.65
CA GLN A 213 -19.70 9.21 7.48
C GLN A 213 -21.12 8.68 7.72
N THR A 214 -22.14 9.54 7.73
CA THR A 214 -23.53 9.09 7.87
C THR A 214 -24.10 8.46 6.59
N LYS A 215 -23.61 8.92 5.42
CA LYS A 215 -24.03 8.43 4.10
C LYS A 215 -23.33 7.13 3.72
N VAL A 216 -22.02 7.06 3.92
CA VAL A 216 -21.18 5.89 3.59
C VAL A 216 -20.81 5.16 4.88
N LYS A 217 -21.53 4.08 5.18
CA LYS A 217 -21.44 3.37 6.46
C LYS A 217 -20.20 2.47 6.58
N TYR A 218 -19.73 1.93 5.46
CA TYR A 218 -18.66 0.92 5.44
C TYR A 218 -17.27 1.58 5.37
N ARG A 219 -16.31 1.04 6.13
CA ARG A 219 -14.92 1.53 6.16
C ARG A 219 -14.05 0.92 5.08
N LEU A 220 -13.98 -0.41 5.04
CA LEU A 220 -13.06 -1.16 4.17
C LEU A 220 -13.78 -2.12 3.23
N VAL A 221 -14.70 -2.89 3.78
CA VAL A 221 -15.38 -3.97 3.05
C VAL A 221 -16.88 -3.70 3.08
N PRO A 222 -17.51 -3.53 1.90
CA PRO A 222 -18.93 -3.32 1.81
C PRO A 222 -19.70 -4.43 2.55
N PHE A 223 -20.73 -4.06 3.27
CA PHE A 223 -21.63 -4.94 4.06
C PHE A 223 -21.00 -5.65 5.26
N ILE A 224 -19.68 -5.46 5.54
CA ILE A 224 -19.00 -6.07 6.69
C ILE A 224 -18.56 -5.00 7.69
N TRP A 225 -17.73 -4.05 7.25
CA TRP A 225 -17.14 -3.03 8.16
C TRP A 225 -16.75 -1.75 7.45
#